data_0ccb17339faa0987963cdc0ab46f2e11
#
_entry.id   0ccb17339faa0987963cdc0ab46f2e11
#
_cell.length_a   1.000
_cell.length_b   1.000
_cell.length_c   1.000
_cell.angle_alpha   90.00
_cell.angle_beta   90.00
_cell.angle_gamma   90.00
#
_symmetry.space_group_name_H-M   'P 1'
#
loop_
_entity.id
_entity.type
_entity.pdbx_description
1 polymer ?
#
loop_
_entity_poly.entity_id
_entity_poly.type
_entity_poly.pdbx_seq_one_letter_code
_entity_poly.pdbx_strand_id
1 'polypeptide(L)'
;SLDNYVSLSKEQKAWLKPRVINHIAWHCNTQLPAYTEWLQRSQALVSETRPQASQFDTQFSQFRQAVDAIIVQVTPDLTELLRGLDDQQVNELRESLARQNKEQREDYLQPSLAEQIDERAERMEERLQPWFGRLHEAQKARVKAWSQQLGDYNQNWLDNNLRWQQAFLAAVQERHNEQFTAQMQRLLQQRMSFWEPAYQQQFLAAEAALGALFADLVSSA
;
A
#
# COMPACT_ATOMS: atom_id res chain seq x y z
N SER A 1 7.46 9.89 -7.88
CA SER A 1 7.68 10.05 -9.33
C SER A 1 8.44 8.84 -9.87
N LEU A 2 8.14 8.41 -11.10
CA LEU A 2 8.90 7.35 -11.80
C LEU A 2 10.38 7.71 -11.95
N ASP A 3 10.70 8.99 -12.07
CA ASP A 3 12.08 9.48 -12.16
C ASP A 3 12.93 9.14 -10.91
N ASN A 4 12.30 8.79 -9.78
CA ASN A 4 13.01 8.33 -8.59
C ASN A 4 13.50 6.88 -8.71
N TYR A 5 12.97 6.12 -9.67
CA TYR A 5 13.28 4.71 -9.86
C TYR A 5 14.10 4.45 -11.11
N VAL A 6 13.82 5.16 -12.18
CA VAL A 6 14.47 4.97 -13.48
C VAL A 6 14.44 6.26 -14.29
N SER A 7 15.55 6.59 -14.92
CA SER A 7 15.66 7.74 -15.84
C SER A 7 15.11 7.37 -17.22
N LEU A 8 13.91 7.85 -17.50
CA LEU A 8 13.26 7.60 -18.79
C LEU A 8 13.84 8.48 -19.89
N SER A 9 13.99 7.92 -21.08
CA SER A 9 14.36 8.65 -22.29
C SER A 9 13.27 9.65 -22.69
N LYS A 10 13.64 10.58 -23.57
CA LYS A 10 12.70 11.57 -24.13
C LYS A 10 11.55 10.86 -24.87
N GLU A 11 11.86 9.82 -25.62
CA GLU A 11 10.89 9.00 -26.36
C GLU A 11 9.96 8.25 -25.43
N GLN A 12 10.49 7.65 -24.35
CA GLN A 12 9.69 6.96 -23.34
C GLN A 12 8.75 7.94 -22.61
N LYS A 13 9.21 9.13 -22.26
CA LYS A 13 8.37 10.19 -21.65
C LYS A 13 7.27 10.65 -22.61
N ALA A 14 7.57 10.82 -23.89
CA ALA A 14 6.59 11.19 -24.90
C ALA A 14 5.52 10.10 -25.10
N TRP A 15 5.93 8.82 -25.06
CA TRP A 15 5.01 7.69 -25.12
C TRP A 15 4.12 7.59 -23.87
N LEU A 16 4.67 7.84 -22.69
CA LEU A 16 3.99 7.70 -21.40
C LEU A 16 2.96 8.82 -21.17
N LYS A 17 3.29 10.05 -21.52
CA LYS A 17 2.49 11.24 -21.19
C LYS A 17 1.00 11.14 -21.55
N PRO A 18 0.61 10.80 -22.80
CA PRO A 18 -0.82 10.69 -23.15
C PRO A 18 -1.52 9.55 -22.41
N ARG A 19 -0.80 8.48 -22.08
CA ARG A 19 -1.34 7.34 -21.31
C ARG A 19 -1.65 7.72 -19.87
N VAL A 20 -0.75 8.45 -19.23
CA VAL A 20 -1.01 8.99 -17.89
C VAL A 20 -2.22 9.94 -17.89
N ILE A 21 -2.34 10.81 -18.90
CA ILE A 21 -3.49 11.70 -19.07
C ILE A 21 -4.79 10.88 -19.20
N ASN A 22 -4.78 9.82 -20.00
CA ASN A 22 -5.92 8.93 -20.16
C ASN A 22 -6.30 8.21 -18.85
N HIS A 23 -5.31 7.74 -18.09
CA HIS A 23 -5.56 7.11 -16.79
C HIS A 23 -6.14 8.09 -15.77
N ILE A 24 -5.65 9.33 -15.76
CA ILE A 24 -6.20 10.39 -14.91
C ILE A 24 -7.65 10.70 -15.30
N ALA A 25 -7.94 10.85 -16.60
CA ALA A 25 -9.29 11.08 -17.10
C ALA A 25 -10.25 9.93 -16.73
N TRP A 26 -9.80 8.68 -16.92
CA TRP A 26 -10.55 7.49 -16.50
C TRP A 26 -10.84 7.52 -14.99
N HIS A 27 -9.82 7.79 -14.18
CA HIS A 27 -9.94 7.85 -12.72
C HIS A 27 -10.95 8.92 -12.29
N CYS A 28 -10.84 10.14 -12.84
CA CYS A 28 -11.74 11.24 -12.52
C CYS A 28 -13.20 10.95 -12.94
N ASN A 29 -13.39 10.34 -14.10
CA ASN A 29 -14.73 10.13 -14.66
C ASN A 29 -15.44 8.90 -14.09
N THR A 30 -14.71 7.87 -13.70
CA THR A 30 -15.30 6.59 -13.30
C THR A 30 -15.10 6.24 -11.83
N GLN A 31 -14.03 6.70 -11.17
CA GLN A 31 -13.68 6.29 -9.81
C GLN A 31 -14.06 7.35 -8.76
N LEU A 32 -13.86 8.63 -9.03
CA LEU A 32 -14.14 9.69 -8.07
C LEU A 32 -15.56 9.70 -7.52
N PRO A 33 -16.64 9.47 -8.32
CA PRO A 33 -17.99 9.40 -7.76
C PRO A 33 -18.15 8.33 -6.67
N ALA A 34 -17.57 7.14 -6.89
CA ALA A 34 -17.58 6.06 -5.91
C ALA A 34 -16.79 6.42 -4.63
N TYR A 35 -15.70 7.19 -4.76
CA TYR A 35 -14.92 7.66 -3.60
C TYR A 35 -15.71 8.64 -2.76
N THR A 36 -16.49 9.51 -3.37
CA THR A 36 -17.38 10.44 -2.65
C THR A 36 -18.37 9.67 -1.79
N GLU A 37 -19.03 8.67 -2.35
CA GLU A 37 -19.96 7.81 -1.61
C GLU A 37 -19.27 7.03 -0.49
N TRP A 38 -18.07 6.51 -0.75
CA TRP A 38 -17.27 5.81 0.25
C TRP A 38 -16.88 6.74 1.42
N LEU A 39 -16.47 7.98 1.12
CA LEU A 39 -16.15 8.98 2.14
C LEU A 39 -17.39 9.35 2.97
N GLN A 40 -18.55 9.48 2.36
CA GLN A 40 -19.80 9.75 3.06
C GLN A 40 -20.16 8.61 4.01
N ARG A 41 -20.01 7.36 3.59
CA ARG A 41 -20.22 6.19 4.46
C ARG A 41 -19.21 6.14 5.61
N SER A 42 -17.94 6.46 5.34
CA SER A 42 -16.90 6.53 6.36
C SER A 42 -17.19 7.61 7.38
N GLN A 43 -17.64 8.77 6.94
CA GLN A 43 -18.04 9.88 7.81
C GLN A 43 -19.25 9.51 8.68
N ALA A 44 -20.22 8.81 8.11
CA ALA A 44 -21.36 8.31 8.88
C ALA A 44 -20.94 7.34 9.99
N LEU A 45 -19.99 6.43 9.71
CA LEU A 45 -19.46 5.49 10.71
C LEU A 45 -18.79 6.19 11.90
N VAL A 46 -17.97 7.20 11.66
CA VAL A 46 -17.29 7.93 12.74
C VAL A 46 -18.26 8.82 13.53
N SER A 47 -19.46 9.00 13.03
CA SER A 47 -20.56 9.75 13.71
C SER A 47 -21.51 8.83 14.48
N GLU A 48 -21.38 7.51 14.37
CA GLU A 48 -22.18 6.55 15.14
C GLU A 48 -21.74 6.53 16.63
N THR A 49 -22.67 6.21 17.51
CA THR A 49 -22.37 6.11 18.95
C THR A 49 -21.54 4.86 19.26
N ARG A 50 -21.82 3.75 18.60
CA ARG A 50 -21.16 2.45 18.78
C ARG A 50 -21.07 1.68 17.48
N PRO A 51 -20.17 2.05 16.57
CA PRO A 51 -19.98 1.31 15.34
C PRO A 51 -19.39 -0.08 15.62
N GLN A 52 -19.72 -1.04 14.75
CA GLN A 52 -19.15 -2.38 14.77
C GLN A 52 -17.83 -2.42 14.01
N ALA A 53 -16.85 -3.19 14.48
CA ALA A 53 -15.58 -3.39 13.79
C ALA A 53 -15.78 -3.92 12.34
N SER A 54 -16.76 -4.79 12.12
CA SER A 54 -17.11 -5.32 10.80
C SER A 54 -17.54 -4.26 9.78
N GLN A 55 -18.08 -3.12 10.21
CA GLN A 55 -18.44 -2.00 9.34
C GLN A 55 -17.18 -1.33 8.77
N PHE A 56 -16.12 -1.22 9.57
CA PHE A 56 -14.81 -0.75 9.11
C PHE A 56 -14.14 -1.75 8.17
N ASP A 57 -14.25 -3.05 8.42
CA ASP A 57 -13.74 -4.09 7.52
C ASP A 57 -14.36 -3.97 6.12
N THR A 58 -15.65 -3.67 6.03
CA THR A 58 -16.34 -3.39 4.75
C THR A 58 -15.73 -2.18 4.05
N GLN A 59 -15.45 -1.10 4.77
CA GLN A 59 -14.81 0.09 4.21
C GLN A 59 -13.39 -0.19 3.71
N PHE A 60 -12.60 -0.97 4.45
CA PHE A 60 -11.25 -1.38 4.03
C PHE A 60 -11.30 -2.25 2.78
N SER A 61 -12.24 -3.19 2.71
CA SER A 61 -12.45 -4.04 1.54
C SER A 61 -12.77 -3.22 0.29
N GLN A 62 -13.66 -2.23 0.41
CA GLN A 62 -14.02 -1.33 -0.70
C GLN A 62 -12.84 -0.46 -1.13
N PHE A 63 -12.02 0.01 -0.19
CA PHE A 63 -10.79 0.74 -0.50
C PHE A 63 -9.79 -0.13 -1.29
N ARG A 64 -9.58 -1.38 -0.86
CA ARG A 64 -8.73 -2.32 -1.60
C ARG A 64 -9.24 -2.58 -3.01
N GLN A 65 -10.54 -2.78 -3.18
CA GLN A 65 -11.15 -2.97 -4.50
C GLN A 65 -10.92 -1.75 -5.41
N ALA A 66 -10.99 -0.55 -4.87
CA ALA A 66 -10.69 0.68 -5.62
C ALA A 66 -9.21 0.73 -6.05
N VAL A 67 -8.29 0.36 -5.17
CA VAL A 67 -6.86 0.26 -5.51
C VAL A 67 -6.63 -0.82 -6.57
N ASP A 68 -7.24 -1.99 -6.44
CA ASP A 68 -7.15 -3.08 -7.42
C ASP A 68 -7.64 -2.64 -8.80
N ALA A 69 -8.73 -1.88 -8.88
CA ALA A 69 -9.24 -1.34 -10.14
C ALA A 69 -8.23 -0.41 -10.83
N ILE A 70 -7.53 0.42 -10.06
CA ILE A 70 -6.46 1.28 -10.59
C ILE A 70 -5.29 0.41 -11.11
N ILE A 71 -4.88 -0.59 -10.36
CA ILE A 71 -3.79 -1.49 -10.75
C ILE A 71 -4.14 -2.21 -12.04
N VAL A 72 -5.34 -2.76 -12.17
CA VAL A 72 -5.83 -3.41 -13.41
C VAL A 72 -5.76 -2.44 -14.58
N GLN A 73 -6.20 -1.21 -14.39
CA GLN A 73 -6.23 -0.18 -15.43
C GLN A 73 -4.83 0.19 -15.93
N VAL A 74 -3.84 0.32 -15.04
CA VAL A 74 -2.49 0.76 -15.40
C VAL A 74 -1.56 -0.37 -15.82
N THR A 75 -1.88 -1.62 -15.50
CA THR A 75 -1.01 -2.78 -15.75
C THR A 75 -0.55 -2.91 -17.20
N PRO A 76 -1.40 -2.78 -18.24
CA PRO A 76 -0.95 -2.91 -19.62
C PRO A 76 0.13 -1.89 -20.00
N ASP A 77 -0.09 -0.62 -19.69
CA ASP A 77 0.86 0.44 -20.03
C ASP A 77 2.15 0.34 -19.21
N LEU A 78 2.06 -0.01 -17.94
CA LEU A 78 3.24 -0.24 -17.11
C LEU A 78 4.05 -1.42 -17.64
N THR A 79 3.41 -2.50 -18.07
CA THR A 79 4.07 -3.66 -18.67
C THR A 79 4.83 -3.28 -19.93
N GLU A 80 4.23 -2.49 -20.82
CA GLU A 80 4.89 -2.03 -22.05
C GLU A 80 6.03 -1.05 -21.76
N LEU A 81 5.88 -0.18 -20.78
CA LEU A 81 6.97 0.70 -20.34
C LEU A 81 8.18 -0.11 -19.86
N LEU A 82 7.94 -1.12 -19.01
CA LEU A 82 8.99 -1.99 -18.47
C LEU A 82 9.65 -2.81 -19.58
N ARG A 83 8.87 -3.32 -20.55
CA ARG A 83 9.38 -4.05 -21.70
C ARG A 83 10.35 -3.20 -22.53
N GLY A 84 10.07 -1.90 -22.64
CA GLY A 84 10.88 -0.94 -23.39
C GLY A 84 12.13 -0.42 -22.67
N LEU A 85 12.38 -0.82 -21.40
CA LEU A 85 13.60 -0.43 -20.70
C LEU A 85 14.82 -1.13 -21.31
N ASP A 86 15.94 -0.41 -21.43
CA ASP A 86 17.23 -1.02 -21.70
C ASP A 86 17.87 -1.63 -20.45
N ASP A 87 18.97 -2.35 -20.61
CA ASP A 87 19.63 -3.04 -19.49
C ASP A 87 20.21 -2.07 -18.46
N GLN A 88 20.65 -0.89 -18.88
CA GLN A 88 21.11 0.15 -17.97
C GLN A 88 19.96 0.68 -17.11
N GLN A 89 18.79 0.90 -17.69
CA GLN A 89 17.60 1.33 -16.98
C GLN A 89 17.09 0.25 -16.01
N VAL A 90 17.20 -1.02 -16.37
CA VAL A 90 16.88 -2.13 -15.44
C VAL A 90 17.83 -2.15 -14.25
N ASN A 91 19.13 -1.92 -14.47
CA ASN A 91 20.08 -1.79 -13.37
C ASN A 91 19.77 -0.59 -12.48
N GLU A 92 19.44 0.55 -13.05
CA GLU A 92 19.03 1.75 -12.33
C GLU A 92 17.80 1.48 -11.44
N LEU A 93 16.80 0.78 -11.97
CA LEU A 93 15.62 0.35 -11.22
C LEU A 93 16.01 -0.54 -10.04
N ARG A 94 16.88 -1.52 -10.26
CA ARG A 94 17.39 -2.43 -9.22
C ARG A 94 18.10 -1.67 -8.10
N GLU A 95 18.98 -0.75 -8.45
CA GLU A 95 19.72 0.07 -7.49
C GLU A 95 18.79 1.00 -6.70
N SER A 96 17.79 1.58 -7.36
CA SER A 96 16.80 2.45 -6.73
C SER A 96 15.95 1.71 -5.70
N LEU A 97 15.50 0.51 -6.04
CA LEU A 97 14.78 -0.36 -5.11
C LEU A 97 15.67 -0.80 -3.93
N ALA A 98 16.94 -1.10 -4.18
CA ALA A 98 17.89 -1.45 -3.12
C ALA A 98 18.11 -0.30 -2.13
N ARG A 99 18.25 0.95 -2.63
CA ARG A 99 18.36 2.13 -1.76
C ARG A 99 17.11 2.32 -0.92
N GLN A 100 15.94 2.23 -1.53
CA GLN A 100 14.67 2.35 -0.82
C GLN A 100 14.51 1.27 0.26
N ASN A 101 14.89 0.04 -0.04
CA ASN A 101 14.86 -1.06 0.94
C ASN A 101 15.81 -0.80 2.11
N LYS A 102 16.98 -0.23 1.86
CA LYS A 102 17.93 0.15 2.90
C LYS A 102 17.34 1.23 3.82
N GLU A 103 16.77 2.28 3.25
CA GLU A 103 16.12 3.36 4.00
C GLU A 103 14.95 2.82 4.85
N GLN A 104 14.09 1.99 4.27
CA GLN A 104 12.99 1.37 5.00
C GLN A 104 13.48 0.46 6.14
N ARG A 105 14.57 -0.25 5.95
CA ARG A 105 15.17 -1.09 7.00
C ARG A 105 15.73 -0.23 8.13
N GLU A 106 16.40 0.87 7.80
CA GLU A 106 16.91 1.82 8.78
C GLU A 106 15.76 2.45 9.58
N ASP A 107 14.68 2.86 8.92
CA ASP A 107 13.55 3.52 9.55
C ASP A 107 12.67 2.58 10.38
N TYR A 108 12.45 1.35 9.92
CA TYR A 108 11.43 0.45 10.49
C TYR A 108 11.97 -0.77 11.22
N LEU A 109 13.21 -1.17 11.01
CA LEU A 109 13.81 -2.37 11.63
C LEU A 109 15.05 -2.10 12.48
N GLN A 110 15.82 -1.04 12.20
CA GLN A 110 16.99 -0.70 12.98
C GLN A 110 16.66 -0.29 14.43
N PRO A 111 15.54 0.45 14.69
CA PRO A 111 15.09 0.67 16.05
C PRO A 111 14.75 -0.64 16.76
N SER A 112 14.88 -0.67 18.09
CA SER A 112 14.45 -1.82 18.90
C SER A 112 12.96 -2.11 18.68
N LEU A 113 12.52 -3.34 18.98
CA LEU A 113 11.10 -3.68 18.85
C LEU A 113 10.19 -2.75 19.67
N ALA A 114 10.62 -2.39 20.88
CA ALA A 114 9.89 -1.43 21.72
C ALA A 114 9.77 -0.06 21.04
N GLU A 115 10.84 0.45 20.45
CA GLU A 115 10.85 1.71 19.70
C GLU A 115 9.97 1.62 18.46
N GLN A 116 10.03 0.51 17.71
CA GLN A 116 9.16 0.28 16.54
C GLN A 116 7.68 0.34 16.92
N ILE A 117 7.31 -0.24 18.05
CA ILE A 117 5.94 -0.21 18.59
C ILE A 117 5.54 1.22 18.96
N ASP A 118 6.41 1.97 19.63
CA ASP A 118 6.15 3.36 20.01
C ASP A 118 5.98 4.26 18.78
N GLU A 119 6.88 4.19 17.84
CA GLU A 119 6.83 4.98 16.59
C GLU A 119 5.60 4.64 15.74
N ARG A 120 5.17 3.37 15.72
CA ARG A 120 3.95 2.97 15.03
C ARG A 120 2.72 3.60 15.68
N ALA A 121 2.68 3.63 17.00
CA ALA A 121 1.61 4.29 17.74
C ALA A 121 1.58 5.81 17.47
N GLU A 122 2.72 6.48 17.50
CA GLU A 122 2.84 7.91 17.19
C GLU A 122 2.36 8.23 15.78
N ARG A 123 2.80 7.47 14.77
CA ARG A 123 2.33 7.65 13.38
C ARG A 123 0.83 7.44 13.24
N MET A 124 0.25 6.52 14.01
CA MET A 124 -1.20 6.32 14.01
C MET A 124 -1.92 7.49 14.64
N GLU A 125 -1.44 8.01 15.75
CA GLU A 125 -2.02 9.21 16.39
C GLU A 125 -2.01 10.41 15.44
N GLU A 126 -0.91 10.65 14.75
CA GLU A 126 -0.81 11.71 13.73
C GLU A 126 -1.83 11.55 12.60
N ARG A 127 -2.02 10.32 12.11
CA ARG A 127 -2.99 10.01 11.04
C ARG A 127 -4.44 10.15 11.49
N LEU A 128 -4.72 9.94 12.77
CA LEU A 128 -6.05 10.06 13.36
C LEU A 128 -6.42 11.51 13.68
N GLN A 129 -5.44 12.37 13.88
CA GLN A 129 -5.65 13.76 14.29
C GLN A 129 -6.61 14.54 13.38
N PRO A 130 -6.58 14.45 12.04
CA PRO A 130 -7.53 15.12 11.16
C PRO A 130 -8.99 14.69 11.35
N TRP A 131 -9.21 13.48 11.88
CA TRP A 131 -10.54 12.87 12.04
C TRP A 131 -11.11 13.00 13.43
N PHE A 132 -10.26 12.86 14.45
CA PHE A 132 -10.64 12.85 15.88
C PHE A 132 -10.19 14.09 16.64
N GLY A 133 -9.41 14.97 16.01
CA GLY A 133 -8.74 16.02 16.72
C GLY A 133 -7.67 15.47 17.67
N ARG A 134 -7.40 16.18 18.75
CA ARG A 134 -6.41 15.75 19.75
C ARG A 134 -6.97 14.57 20.55
N LEU A 135 -6.31 13.42 20.45
CA LEU A 135 -6.68 12.24 21.22
C LEU A 135 -6.46 12.47 22.74
N HIS A 136 -7.42 12.04 23.56
CA HIS A 136 -7.25 12.02 25.02
C HIS A 136 -6.44 10.80 25.47
N GLU A 137 -6.01 10.77 26.72
CA GLU A 137 -5.07 9.76 27.23
C GLU A 137 -5.57 8.32 27.09
N ALA A 138 -6.85 8.05 27.28
CA ALA A 138 -7.40 6.71 27.10
C ALA A 138 -7.39 6.28 25.62
N GLN A 139 -7.61 7.19 24.68
CA GLN A 139 -7.49 6.91 23.23
C GLN A 139 -6.05 6.64 22.82
N LYS A 140 -5.10 7.42 23.33
CA LYS A 140 -3.66 7.17 23.10
C LYS A 140 -3.23 5.81 23.66
N ALA A 141 -3.69 5.45 24.87
CA ALA A 141 -3.43 4.14 25.46
C ALA A 141 -4.00 3.01 24.57
N ARG A 142 -5.18 3.22 23.97
CA ARG A 142 -5.78 2.26 23.03
C ARG A 142 -4.97 2.11 21.75
N VAL A 143 -4.48 3.21 21.17
CA VAL A 143 -3.58 3.19 20.01
C VAL A 143 -2.28 2.45 20.34
N LYS A 144 -1.72 2.68 21.52
CA LYS A 144 -0.51 1.95 21.97
C LYS A 144 -0.76 0.45 22.11
N ALA A 145 -1.89 0.04 22.69
CA ALA A 145 -2.28 -1.36 22.80
C ALA A 145 -2.44 -2.03 21.42
N TRP A 146 -3.03 -1.34 20.46
CA TRP A 146 -3.10 -1.79 19.07
C TRP A 146 -1.70 -2.01 18.47
N SER A 147 -0.79 -1.05 18.64
CA SER A 147 0.58 -1.19 18.14
C SER A 147 1.33 -2.34 18.79
N GLN A 148 1.15 -2.56 20.10
CA GLN A 148 1.72 -3.71 20.82
C GLN A 148 1.15 -5.04 20.29
N GLN A 149 -0.12 -5.09 19.97
CA GLN A 149 -0.76 -6.29 19.40
C GLN A 149 -0.14 -6.67 18.05
N LEU A 150 0.23 -5.70 17.22
CA LEU A 150 0.89 -5.96 15.94
C LEU A 150 2.34 -6.47 16.10
N GLY A 151 3.01 -6.15 17.20
CA GLY A 151 4.35 -6.66 17.55
C GLY A 151 5.37 -6.41 16.42
N ASP A 152 5.98 -7.49 15.93
CA ASP A 152 7.03 -7.52 14.90
C ASP A 152 6.52 -7.42 13.45
N TYR A 153 5.35 -6.85 13.24
CA TYR A 153 4.73 -6.73 11.90
C TYR A 153 5.63 -6.07 10.86
N ASN A 154 6.49 -5.12 11.26
CA ASN A 154 7.42 -4.45 10.36
C ASN A 154 8.37 -5.43 9.66
N GLN A 155 8.95 -6.40 10.40
CA GLN A 155 9.86 -7.40 9.86
C GLN A 155 9.16 -8.22 8.77
N ASN A 156 7.98 -8.72 9.06
CA ASN A 156 7.24 -9.59 8.14
C ASN A 156 6.76 -8.83 6.89
N TRP A 157 6.31 -7.60 7.05
CA TRP A 157 5.93 -6.73 5.94
C TRP A 157 7.11 -6.45 5.00
N LEU A 158 8.27 -6.09 5.55
CA LEU A 158 9.45 -5.80 4.74
C LEU A 158 10.00 -7.05 4.06
N ASP A 159 10.01 -8.20 4.73
CA ASP A 159 10.46 -9.47 4.15
C ASP A 159 9.57 -9.90 2.97
N ASN A 160 8.26 -9.77 3.10
CA ASN A 160 7.33 -10.09 2.01
C ASN A 160 7.41 -9.08 0.86
N ASN A 161 7.62 -7.81 1.16
CA ASN A 161 7.83 -6.79 0.13
C ASN A 161 9.11 -7.07 -0.66
N LEU A 162 10.20 -7.43 0.01
CA LEU A 162 11.46 -7.80 -0.63
C LEU A 162 11.32 -9.03 -1.52
N ARG A 163 10.60 -10.05 -1.07
CA ARG A 163 10.29 -11.25 -1.87
C ARG A 163 9.53 -10.91 -3.14
N TRP A 164 8.51 -10.08 -3.05
CA TRP A 164 7.78 -9.60 -4.21
C TRP A 164 8.69 -8.83 -5.18
N GLN A 165 9.54 -7.94 -4.66
CA GLN A 165 10.50 -7.17 -5.48
C GLN A 165 11.50 -8.08 -6.19
N GLN A 166 11.97 -9.14 -5.55
CA GLN A 166 12.88 -10.11 -6.18
C GLN A 166 12.21 -10.82 -7.36
N ALA A 167 10.95 -11.25 -7.20
CA ALA A 167 10.17 -11.84 -8.29
C ALA A 167 9.91 -10.84 -9.42
N PHE A 168 9.59 -9.60 -9.07
CA PHE A 168 9.40 -8.51 -10.03
C PHE A 168 10.66 -8.21 -10.84
N LEU A 169 11.81 -8.05 -10.20
CA LEU A 169 13.08 -7.79 -10.86
C LEU A 169 13.52 -8.97 -11.74
N ALA A 170 13.28 -10.21 -11.30
CA ALA A 170 13.56 -11.40 -12.13
C ALA A 170 12.69 -11.40 -13.40
N ALA A 171 11.42 -11.04 -13.30
CA ALA A 171 10.55 -10.92 -14.47
C ALA A 171 10.99 -9.79 -15.42
N VAL A 172 11.37 -8.63 -14.88
CA VAL A 172 11.86 -7.48 -15.68
C VAL A 172 13.18 -7.82 -16.38
N GLN A 173 14.06 -8.60 -15.76
CA GLN A 173 15.28 -9.10 -16.40
C GLN A 173 14.96 -9.91 -17.66
N GLU A 174 13.88 -10.69 -17.65
CA GLU A 174 13.40 -11.51 -18.76
C GLU A 174 12.24 -10.85 -19.55
N ARG A 175 12.19 -9.51 -19.58
CA ARG A 175 11.08 -8.72 -20.13
C ARG A 175 10.79 -8.93 -21.61
N HIS A 176 11.73 -9.50 -22.38
CA HIS A 176 11.54 -9.84 -23.78
C HIS A 176 10.95 -11.23 -24.00
N ASN A 177 10.75 -11.99 -22.93
CA ASN A 177 10.09 -13.30 -22.96
C ASN A 177 8.61 -13.15 -23.28
N GLU A 178 8.04 -14.10 -24.00
CA GLU A 178 6.60 -14.13 -24.34
C GLU A 178 5.68 -14.18 -23.11
N GLN A 179 6.16 -14.73 -21.99
CA GLN A 179 5.41 -14.83 -20.74
C GLN A 179 5.42 -13.55 -19.91
N PHE A 180 6.15 -12.52 -20.30
CA PHE A 180 6.33 -11.32 -19.49
C PHE A 180 5.00 -10.63 -19.17
N THR A 181 4.10 -10.49 -20.15
CA THR A 181 2.78 -9.89 -19.94
C THR A 181 1.97 -10.62 -18.87
N ALA A 182 1.92 -11.96 -18.94
CA ALA A 182 1.23 -12.77 -17.94
C ALA A 182 1.91 -12.72 -16.57
N GLN A 183 3.24 -12.70 -16.52
CA GLN A 183 4.00 -12.56 -15.27
C GLN A 183 3.74 -11.22 -14.60
N MET A 184 3.74 -10.12 -15.35
CA MET A 184 3.46 -8.79 -14.82
C MET A 184 2.02 -8.67 -14.33
N GLN A 185 1.07 -9.27 -15.05
CA GLN A 185 -0.32 -9.32 -14.62
C GLN A 185 -0.47 -9.99 -13.26
N ARG A 186 0.19 -11.13 -13.04
CA ARG A 186 0.21 -11.82 -11.75
C ARG A 186 0.90 -11.01 -10.65
N LEU A 187 2.07 -10.46 -10.94
CA LEU A 187 2.85 -9.69 -9.98
C LEU A 187 2.13 -8.43 -9.51
N LEU A 188 1.44 -7.74 -10.40
CA LEU A 188 0.74 -6.49 -10.09
C LEU A 188 -0.67 -6.73 -9.54
N GLN A 189 -1.43 -7.66 -10.12
CA GLN A 189 -2.84 -7.86 -9.79
C GLN A 189 -3.09 -8.96 -8.75
N GLN A 190 -2.13 -9.85 -8.54
CA GLN A 190 -2.24 -10.96 -7.60
C GLN A 190 -1.09 -10.95 -6.57
N ARG A 191 -0.80 -9.79 -6.00
CA ARG A 191 0.34 -9.63 -5.06
C ARG A 191 0.27 -10.59 -3.88
N MET A 192 -0.92 -10.84 -3.35
CA MET A 192 -1.12 -11.76 -2.23
C MET A 192 -0.70 -13.20 -2.54
N SER A 193 -0.69 -13.61 -3.82
CA SER A 193 -0.23 -14.94 -4.22
C SER A 193 1.28 -15.15 -4.00
N PHE A 194 2.05 -14.07 -3.84
CA PHE A 194 3.48 -14.08 -3.54
C PHE A 194 3.77 -14.01 -2.04
N TRP A 195 2.75 -13.84 -1.21
CA TRP A 195 2.91 -13.78 0.24
C TRP A 195 3.01 -15.18 0.83
N GLU A 196 3.83 -15.32 1.86
CA GLU A 196 3.80 -16.53 2.68
C GLU A 196 2.45 -16.67 3.40
N PRO A 197 1.95 -17.90 3.60
CA PRO A 197 0.70 -18.13 4.32
C PRO A 197 0.66 -17.49 5.70
N ALA A 198 1.76 -17.52 6.43
CA ALA A 198 1.88 -16.88 7.73
C ALA A 198 1.67 -15.36 7.65
N TYR A 199 2.23 -14.70 6.63
CA TYR A 199 2.04 -13.26 6.43
C TYR A 199 0.61 -12.93 5.98
N GLN A 200 -0.02 -13.74 5.16
CA GLN A 200 -1.44 -13.57 4.81
C GLN A 200 -2.32 -13.56 6.04
N GLN A 201 -2.10 -14.48 6.97
CA GLN A 201 -2.84 -14.53 8.24
C GLN A 201 -2.55 -13.30 9.11
N GLN A 202 -1.30 -12.87 9.21
CA GLN A 202 -0.92 -11.66 9.94
C GLN A 202 -1.56 -10.40 9.36
N PHE A 203 -1.61 -10.29 8.04
CA PHE A 203 -2.26 -9.17 7.36
C PHE A 203 -3.76 -9.12 7.67
N LEU A 204 -4.46 -10.25 7.61
CA LEU A 204 -5.88 -10.32 7.95
C LEU A 204 -6.13 -9.99 9.43
N ALA A 205 -5.27 -10.49 10.32
CA ALA A 205 -5.33 -10.17 11.74
C ALA A 205 -5.06 -8.67 12.00
N ALA A 206 -4.13 -8.06 11.27
CA ALA A 206 -3.83 -6.63 11.37
C ALA A 206 -5.01 -5.76 10.88
N GLU A 207 -5.70 -6.16 9.83
CA GLU A 207 -6.92 -5.47 9.38
C GLU A 207 -8.03 -5.55 10.41
N ALA A 208 -8.27 -6.75 10.97
CA ALA A 208 -9.27 -6.92 12.04
C ALA A 208 -8.92 -6.08 13.27
N ALA A 209 -7.64 -6.03 13.66
CA ALA A 209 -7.17 -5.19 14.75
C ALA A 209 -7.37 -3.69 14.47
N LEU A 210 -7.19 -3.26 13.24
CA LEU A 210 -7.42 -1.87 12.83
C LEU A 210 -8.91 -1.51 12.90
N GLY A 211 -9.79 -2.39 12.42
CA GLY A 211 -11.24 -2.22 12.53
C GLY A 211 -11.71 -2.11 13.98
N ALA A 212 -11.18 -2.98 14.86
CA ALA A 212 -11.47 -2.94 16.30
C ALA A 212 -10.95 -1.63 16.94
N LEU A 213 -9.75 -1.17 16.58
CA LEU A 213 -9.22 0.11 17.05
C LEU A 213 -10.15 1.26 16.67
N PHE A 214 -10.59 1.36 15.44
CA PHE A 214 -11.44 2.44 14.98
C PHE A 214 -12.81 2.41 15.66
N ALA A 215 -13.41 1.22 15.81
CA ALA A 215 -14.67 1.06 16.54
C ALA A 215 -14.55 1.55 18.00
N ASP A 216 -13.47 1.20 18.69
CA ASP A 216 -13.22 1.62 20.06
C ASP A 216 -12.96 3.13 20.17
N LEU A 217 -12.20 3.71 19.24
CA LEU A 217 -11.93 5.16 19.23
C LEU A 217 -13.21 5.97 19.01
N VAL A 218 -14.06 5.56 18.08
CA VAL A 218 -15.35 6.22 17.83
C VAL A 218 -16.26 6.10 19.05
N SER A 219 -16.31 4.93 19.67
CA SER A 219 -17.16 4.68 20.87
C SER A 219 -16.70 5.45 22.10
N SER A 220 -15.44 5.92 22.13
CA SER A 220 -14.84 6.69 23.24
C SER A 220 -14.72 8.18 22.95
N ALA A 221 -15.18 8.61 21.81
CA ALA A 221 -15.10 10.02 21.40
C ALA A 221 -16.11 10.90 22.10
#